data_9af4acd306859e4899f0e9cd1b2e53f3
#
_entry.id   9af4acd306859e4899f0e9cd1b2e53f3
#
_cell.length_a   1.000
_cell.length_b   1.000
_cell.length_c   1.000
_cell.angle_alpha   90.00
_cell.angle_beta   90.00
_cell.angle_gamma   90.00
#
_symmetry.space_group_name_H-M   'P 1'
#
loop_
_entity.id
_entity.type
_entity.pdbx_description
1 polymer ?
#
loop_
_entity_poly.entity_id
_entity_poly.type
_entity_poly.pdbx_seq_one_letter_code
_entity_poly.pdbx_strand_id
1 'polypeptide(L)'
;MRVPVLAYHSNNISGNDYACNDHVALAEDLRAIRRAGLRIVPLARVVDVLLGEAPESAVEDAVALSFDDGSWFDWHDIEHPTCGPQRGFAGILRDFALETGSAVHATSFVIVSPAARAELDRTCLVGRGWWGDDWWDTAQREGLLSIESHSWDHNHHTLAVTAQREQRKGTFRSIDTHPDADAQLRQASDWLDARLAPHRASLFAYPYGESNDFLVREYLPRHACEHRLRAAFGTEPGPLHAASERWQLPRNVCGQHWRSQEELLRILRA
;
A
#
# COMPACT_ATOMS: atom_id res chain seq x y z
N MET A 1 19.87 9.11 -4.64
CA MET A 1 18.49 8.99 -4.16
C MET A 1 18.47 8.19 -2.86
N ARG A 2 17.72 8.64 -1.83
CA ARG A 2 17.41 7.93 -0.59
C ARG A 2 16.01 8.36 -0.15
N VAL A 3 15.03 7.44 -0.16
CA VAL A 3 13.63 7.75 0.13
C VAL A 3 13.04 6.69 1.06
N PRO A 4 12.71 7.02 2.33
CA PRO A 4 11.89 6.15 3.16
C PRO A 4 10.50 5.98 2.55
N VAL A 5 10.00 4.74 2.50
CA VAL A 5 8.61 4.42 2.14
C VAL A 5 7.93 3.85 3.38
N LEU A 6 6.87 4.51 3.83
CA LEU A 6 6.12 4.13 5.03
C LEU A 6 4.82 3.43 4.63
N ALA A 7 4.52 2.30 5.26
CA ALA A 7 3.32 1.53 5.01
C ALA A 7 2.44 1.46 6.27
N TYR A 8 1.13 1.67 6.08
CA TYR A 8 0.10 1.62 7.12
C TYR A 8 -1.04 0.71 6.70
N HIS A 9 -1.77 0.19 7.67
CA HIS A 9 -2.98 -0.62 7.45
C HIS A 9 -4.17 0.04 8.15
N SER A 10 -5.11 0.56 7.41
CA SER A 10 -6.25 1.29 7.99
C SER A 10 -7.21 0.38 8.78
N ASN A 11 -7.13 -0.93 8.60
CA ASN A 11 -7.82 -1.94 9.40
C ASN A 11 -7.10 -2.30 10.71
N ASN A 12 -5.90 -1.77 10.95
CA ASN A 12 -5.14 -2.00 12.19
C ASN A 12 -5.60 -1.05 13.29
N ILE A 13 -6.72 -1.42 13.94
CA ILE A 13 -7.35 -0.69 15.05
C ILE A 13 -7.64 -1.67 16.19
N SER A 14 -6.78 -1.69 17.21
CA SER A 14 -6.98 -2.49 18.42
C SER A 14 -7.06 -1.65 19.70
N GLY A 15 -7.08 -0.33 19.57
CA GLY A 15 -7.19 0.68 20.62
C GLY A 15 -7.18 2.07 20.04
N ASN A 16 -6.95 3.10 20.88
CA ASN A 16 -6.87 4.50 20.46
C ASN A 16 -5.50 5.14 20.77
N ASP A 17 -4.48 4.31 20.97
CA ASP A 17 -3.12 4.77 21.21
C ASP A 17 -2.26 4.57 19.94
N TYR A 18 -1.21 5.37 19.80
CA TYR A 18 -0.27 5.34 18.70
C TYR A 18 0.23 3.93 18.33
N ALA A 19 0.58 3.11 19.32
CA ALA A 19 1.20 1.80 19.09
C ALA A 19 0.22 0.71 18.61
N CYS A 20 -1.08 0.98 18.62
CA CYS A 20 -2.12 0.00 18.32
C CYS A 20 -3.24 0.51 17.41
N ASN A 21 -3.02 1.67 16.78
CA ASN A 21 -3.97 2.28 15.86
C ASN A 21 -3.24 3.10 14.80
N ASP A 22 -3.24 2.60 13.57
CA ASP A 22 -2.53 3.25 12.46
C ASP A 22 -3.15 4.60 12.08
N HIS A 23 -4.41 4.90 12.43
CA HIS A 23 -5.01 6.23 12.22
C HIS A 23 -4.38 7.26 13.17
N VAL A 24 -4.17 6.89 14.41
CA VAL A 24 -3.48 7.74 15.39
C VAL A 24 -2.02 7.92 14.99
N ALA A 25 -1.36 6.81 14.64
CA ALA A 25 0.04 6.85 14.21
C ALA A 25 0.22 7.73 12.96
N LEU A 26 -0.57 7.55 11.90
CA LEU A 26 -0.50 8.35 10.68
C LEU A 26 -0.66 9.85 10.97
N ALA A 27 -1.66 10.24 11.78
CA ALA A 27 -1.90 11.63 12.11
C ALA A 27 -0.72 12.31 12.85
N GLU A 28 -0.05 11.56 13.72
CA GLU A 28 1.12 12.05 14.45
C GLU A 28 2.39 12.02 13.58
N ASP A 29 2.54 10.98 12.76
CA ASP A 29 3.70 10.78 11.88
C ASP A 29 3.78 11.84 10.78
N LEU A 30 2.67 12.27 10.21
CA LEU A 30 2.63 13.39 9.27
C LEU A 30 3.25 14.66 9.86
N ARG A 31 2.94 14.96 11.14
CA ARG A 31 3.53 16.09 11.84
C ARG A 31 5.02 15.87 12.14
N ALA A 32 5.42 14.63 12.44
CA ALA A 32 6.83 14.28 12.67
C ALA A 32 7.65 14.39 11.37
N ILE A 33 7.13 13.91 10.24
CA ILE A 33 7.72 14.05 8.90
C ILE A 33 7.97 15.54 8.57
N ARG A 34 6.95 16.37 8.78
CA ARG A 34 7.09 17.83 8.56
C ARG A 34 8.14 18.47 9.45
N ARG A 35 8.16 18.11 10.76
CA ARG A 35 9.19 18.62 11.69
C ARG A 35 10.60 18.17 11.31
N ALA A 36 10.73 17.01 10.67
CA ALA A 36 12.01 16.53 10.13
C ALA A 36 12.45 17.25 8.84
N GLY A 37 11.63 18.17 8.32
CA GLY A 37 11.91 18.89 7.07
C GLY A 37 11.68 18.08 5.80
N LEU A 38 11.04 16.91 5.90
CA LEU A 38 10.77 16.06 4.76
C LEU A 38 9.45 16.43 4.09
N ARG A 39 9.40 16.28 2.77
CA ARG A 39 8.19 16.46 1.96
C ARG A 39 7.61 15.12 1.54
N ILE A 40 6.29 15.04 1.51
CA ILE A 40 5.59 13.84 1.06
C ILE A 40 5.46 13.89 -0.46
N VAL A 41 5.89 12.82 -1.13
CA VAL A 41 5.82 12.71 -2.60
C VAL A 41 5.03 11.46 -3.01
N PRO A 42 4.37 11.46 -4.17
CA PRO A 42 3.74 10.26 -4.71
C PRO A 42 4.77 9.12 -4.88
N LEU A 43 4.39 7.91 -4.50
CA LEU A 43 5.26 6.73 -4.63
C LEU A 43 5.65 6.46 -6.09
N ALA A 44 4.74 6.72 -7.04
CA ALA A 44 5.02 6.65 -8.47
C ALA A 44 6.19 7.58 -8.87
N ARG A 45 6.31 8.77 -8.25
CA ARG A 45 7.43 9.69 -8.50
C ARG A 45 8.77 9.10 -8.04
N VAL A 46 8.77 8.36 -6.94
CA VAL A 46 9.97 7.65 -6.47
C VAL A 46 10.39 6.58 -7.46
N VAL A 47 9.42 5.85 -8.03
CA VAL A 47 9.66 4.86 -9.09
C VAL A 47 10.14 5.50 -10.39
N ASP A 48 9.58 6.67 -10.78
CA ASP A 48 10.08 7.41 -11.96
C ASP A 48 11.59 7.73 -11.83
N VAL A 49 12.01 8.17 -10.63
CA VAL A 49 13.44 8.45 -10.37
C VAL A 49 14.28 7.18 -10.38
N LEU A 50 13.79 6.09 -9.77
CA LEU A 50 14.46 4.79 -9.77
C LEU A 50 14.71 4.27 -11.19
N LEU A 51 13.75 4.48 -12.09
CA LEU A 51 13.81 4.04 -13.49
C LEU A 51 14.55 5.04 -14.41
N GLY A 52 15.05 6.16 -13.88
CA GLY A 52 15.72 7.19 -14.66
C GLY A 52 14.80 8.06 -15.51
N GLU A 53 13.49 8.04 -15.25
CA GLU A 53 12.47 8.82 -15.96
C GLU A 53 12.27 10.22 -15.35
N ALA A 54 12.81 10.43 -14.14
CA ALA A 54 12.84 11.74 -13.47
C ALA A 54 14.19 11.97 -12.77
N PRO A 55 14.60 13.25 -12.56
CA PRO A 55 15.84 13.56 -11.87
C PRO A 55 15.77 13.25 -10.36
N GLU A 56 16.89 12.92 -9.73
CA GLU A 56 16.97 12.64 -8.29
C GLU A 56 16.45 13.80 -7.41
N SER A 57 16.61 15.05 -7.87
CA SER A 57 16.07 16.23 -7.18
C SER A 57 14.54 16.21 -7.03
N ALA A 58 13.83 15.40 -7.82
CA ALA A 58 12.40 15.22 -7.68
C ALA A 58 12.00 14.53 -6.35
N VAL A 59 12.92 13.82 -5.70
CA VAL A 59 12.70 13.09 -4.45
C VAL A 59 13.73 13.44 -3.36
N GLU A 60 14.39 14.59 -3.49
CA GLU A 60 15.27 15.13 -2.44
C GLU A 60 14.45 15.49 -1.20
N ASP A 61 14.96 15.13 -0.02
CA ASP A 61 14.28 15.31 1.27
C ASP A 61 12.82 14.78 1.27
N ALA A 62 12.59 13.66 0.62
CA ALA A 62 11.27 13.11 0.42
C ALA A 62 11.02 11.83 1.23
N VAL A 63 9.75 11.61 1.52
CA VAL A 63 9.17 10.37 2.04
C VAL A 63 7.94 10.03 1.19
N ALA A 64 7.67 8.75 0.98
CA ALA A 64 6.44 8.29 0.35
C ALA A 64 5.57 7.50 1.34
N LEU A 65 4.24 7.63 1.20
CA LEU A 65 3.26 6.93 2.02
C LEU A 65 2.55 5.87 1.19
N SER A 66 2.32 4.71 1.79
CA SER A 66 1.51 3.65 1.22
C SER A 66 0.56 3.07 2.26
N PHE A 67 -0.59 2.59 1.79
CA PHE A 67 -1.60 1.89 2.58
C PHE A 67 -1.82 0.53 1.96
N ASP A 68 -1.95 -0.51 2.76
CA ASP A 68 -2.19 -1.86 2.26
C ASP A 68 -3.64 -2.30 2.54
N ASP A 69 -4.08 -3.34 1.81
CA ASP A 69 -5.40 -3.97 1.83
C ASP A 69 -6.53 -3.20 1.15
N GLY A 70 -6.53 -1.87 1.18
CA GLY A 70 -7.54 -1.04 0.54
C GLY A 70 -8.93 -1.15 1.17
N SER A 71 -9.01 -1.19 2.50
CA SER A 71 -10.29 -1.18 3.20
C SER A 71 -10.99 0.18 3.08
N TRP A 72 -12.27 0.22 3.43
CA TRP A 72 -13.07 1.46 3.42
C TRP A 72 -12.48 2.55 4.31
N PHE A 73 -11.68 2.15 5.29
CA PHE A 73 -11.03 3.04 6.27
C PHE A 73 -9.89 3.87 5.64
N ASP A 74 -9.39 3.50 4.47
CA ASP A 74 -8.47 4.35 3.70
C ASP A 74 -9.13 5.66 3.29
N TRP A 75 -10.47 5.67 3.13
CA TRP A 75 -11.20 6.81 2.59
C TRP A 75 -12.23 7.42 3.52
N HIS A 76 -13.04 6.57 4.18
CA HIS A 76 -14.19 7.00 4.99
C HIS A 76 -13.87 7.10 6.47
N ASP A 77 -14.46 8.09 7.13
CA ASP A 77 -14.57 8.10 8.58
C ASP A 77 -15.54 7.00 9.01
N ILE A 78 -15.27 6.32 10.09
CA ILE A 78 -16.08 5.21 10.57
C ILE A 78 -16.38 5.31 12.06
N GLU A 79 -17.50 4.71 12.46
CA GLU A 79 -17.80 4.40 13.86
C GLU A 79 -17.35 2.96 14.15
N HIS A 80 -16.10 2.81 14.64
CA HIS A 80 -15.55 1.49 14.92
C HIS A 80 -16.24 0.86 16.12
N PRO A 81 -16.65 -0.44 16.06
CA PRO A 81 -17.50 -1.05 17.09
C PRO A 81 -16.95 -1.02 18.51
N THR A 82 -15.63 -1.08 18.67
CA THR A 82 -14.96 -1.13 19.97
C THR A 82 -14.10 0.07 20.30
N CYS A 83 -13.66 0.83 19.27
CA CYS A 83 -12.74 1.95 19.43
C CYS A 83 -13.40 3.33 19.18
N GLY A 84 -14.73 3.35 18.88
CA GLY A 84 -15.47 4.58 18.61
C GLY A 84 -15.10 5.27 17.30
N PRO A 85 -15.36 6.60 17.18
CA PRO A 85 -15.11 7.33 15.94
C PRO A 85 -13.64 7.26 15.52
N GLN A 86 -13.41 6.89 14.27
CA GLN A 86 -12.08 6.90 13.64
C GLN A 86 -12.12 7.80 12.41
N ARG A 87 -11.17 8.71 12.31
CA ARG A 87 -10.96 9.53 11.12
C ARG A 87 -10.33 8.66 10.04
N GLY A 88 -10.92 8.56 8.85
CA GLY A 88 -10.34 7.82 7.72
C GLY A 88 -8.99 8.37 7.29
N PHE A 89 -8.13 7.54 6.70
CA PHE A 89 -6.79 7.97 6.29
C PHE A 89 -6.83 9.19 5.33
N ALA A 90 -7.73 9.17 4.34
CA ALA A 90 -7.92 10.33 3.46
C ALA A 90 -8.35 11.59 4.22
N GLY A 91 -9.18 11.45 5.25
CA GLY A 91 -9.55 12.55 6.15
C GLY A 91 -8.35 13.12 6.89
N ILE A 92 -7.50 12.25 7.46
CA ILE A 92 -6.25 12.63 8.14
C ILE A 92 -5.30 13.38 7.19
N LEU A 93 -5.13 12.89 5.95
CA LEU A 93 -4.32 13.56 4.93
C LEU A 93 -4.87 14.95 4.57
N ARG A 94 -6.19 15.09 4.40
CA ARG A 94 -6.83 16.39 4.12
C ARG A 94 -6.66 17.36 5.28
N ASP A 95 -6.87 16.91 6.51
CA ASP A 95 -6.70 17.73 7.71
C ASP A 95 -5.26 18.24 7.82
N PHE A 96 -4.27 17.38 7.59
CA PHE A 96 -2.86 17.76 7.55
C PHE A 96 -2.55 18.78 6.43
N ALA A 97 -3.07 18.56 5.22
CA ALA A 97 -2.89 19.49 4.11
C ALA A 97 -3.49 20.87 4.41
N LEU A 98 -4.69 20.91 4.99
CA LEU A 98 -5.34 22.16 5.43
C LEU A 98 -4.57 22.86 6.55
N GLU A 99 -4.10 22.12 7.55
CA GLU A 99 -3.33 22.66 8.69
C GLU A 99 -2.00 23.28 8.24
N THR A 100 -1.36 22.67 7.25
CA THR A 100 0.04 22.97 6.92
C THR A 100 0.25 23.70 5.62
N GLY A 101 -0.73 23.69 4.71
CA GLY A 101 -0.59 24.12 3.32
C GLY A 101 0.32 23.21 2.49
N SER A 102 0.72 22.05 3.02
CA SER A 102 1.63 21.12 2.33
C SER A 102 0.87 20.20 1.38
N ALA A 103 1.44 19.94 0.22
CA ALA A 103 0.94 18.85 -0.62
C ALA A 103 1.13 17.50 0.08
N VAL A 104 0.16 16.62 -0.07
CA VAL A 104 0.16 15.29 0.53
C VAL A 104 -0.43 14.30 -0.47
N HIS A 105 0.14 13.10 -0.49
CA HIS A 105 -0.32 12.01 -1.33
C HIS A 105 0.04 10.67 -0.67
N ALA A 106 -0.80 9.65 -0.86
CA ALA A 106 -0.47 8.28 -0.52
C ALA A 106 -0.88 7.31 -1.63
N THR A 107 -0.31 6.12 -1.62
CA THR A 107 -0.66 5.02 -2.53
C THR A 107 -1.41 3.97 -1.75
N SER A 108 -2.67 3.67 -2.11
CA SER A 108 -3.45 2.57 -1.54
C SER A 108 -3.28 1.34 -2.43
N PHE A 109 -2.63 0.31 -1.91
CA PHE A 109 -2.51 -1.01 -2.51
C PHE A 109 -3.73 -1.84 -2.12
N VAL A 110 -4.60 -2.11 -3.07
CA VAL A 110 -5.92 -2.71 -2.82
C VAL A 110 -5.97 -4.18 -3.19
N ILE A 111 -6.64 -4.99 -2.37
CA ILE A 111 -7.06 -6.34 -2.75
C ILE A 111 -8.12 -6.20 -3.84
N VAL A 112 -7.86 -6.79 -5.02
CA VAL A 112 -8.61 -6.43 -6.24
C VAL A 112 -9.93 -7.19 -6.37
N SER A 113 -9.96 -8.49 -6.03
CA SER A 113 -11.13 -9.36 -6.17
C SER A 113 -12.34 -8.89 -5.35
N PRO A 114 -13.48 -8.52 -5.98
CA PRO A 114 -14.68 -8.16 -5.24
C PRO A 114 -15.20 -9.28 -4.33
N ALA A 115 -15.07 -10.54 -4.77
CA ALA A 115 -15.49 -11.70 -3.99
C ALA A 115 -14.61 -11.90 -2.76
N ALA A 116 -13.28 -11.77 -2.93
CA ALA A 116 -12.35 -11.84 -1.80
C ALA A 116 -12.62 -10.72 -0.79
N ARG A 117 -12.75 -9.47 -1.24
CA ARG A 117 -13.06 -8.33 -0.36
C ARG A 117 -14.36 -8.54 0.42
N ALA A 118 -15.41 -9.03 -0.22
CA ALA A 118 -16.69 -9.32 0.44
C ALA A 118 -16.57 -10.45 1.48
N GLU A 119 -15.73 -11.44 1.25
CA GLU A 119 -15.46 -12.51 2.22
C GLU A 119 -14.58 -12.01 3.37
N LEU A 120 -13.51 -11.26 3.07
CA LEU A 120 -12.62 -10.67 4.06
C LEU A 120 -13.34 -9.66 4.97
N ASP A 121 -14.28 -8.88 4.45
CA ASP A 121 -15.12 -8.01 5.28
C ASP A 121 -15.84 -8.79 6.38
N ARG A 122 -16.35 -9.99 6.07
CA ARG A 122 -17.04 -10.83 7.04
C ARG A 122 -16.12 -11.59 8.00
N THR A 123 -14.90 -11.93 7.56
CA THR A 123 -13.98 -12.79 8.31
C THR A 123 -12.89 -12.04 9.05
N CYS A 124 -12.48 -10.87 8.54
CA CYS A 124 -11.37 -10.09 9.09
C CYS A 124 -11.78 -8.71 9.60
N LEU A 125 -12.92 -8.15 9.13
CA LEU A 125 -13.49 -6.92 9.67
C LEU A 125 -14.76 -7.23 10.49
N VAL A 126 -15.83 -6.50 10.24
CA VAL A 126 -17.07 -6.56 11.03
C VAL A 126 -18.32 -6.93 10.21
N GLY A 127 -18.15 -7.28 8.93
CA GLY A 127 -19.24 -7.68 8.06
C GLY A 127 -20.25 -6.58 7.75
N ARG A 128 -19.79 -5.33 7.65
CA ARG A 128 -20.63 -4.14 7.37
C ARG A 128 -20.51 -3.63 5.94
N GLY A 129 -19.85 -4.36 5.05
CA GLY A 129 -19.57 -3.93 3.69
C GLY A 129 -18.45 -2.90 3.62
N TRP A 130 -17.53 -2.91 4.55
CA TRP A 130 -16.45 -1.93 4.68
C TRP A 130 -15.18 -2.29 3.88
N TRP A 131 -15.36 -3.03 2.78
CA TRP A 131 -14.29 -3.34 1.84
C TRP A 131 -14.72 -3.14 0.38
N GLY A 132 -15.62 -2.15 0.15
CA GLY A 132 -16.07 -1.76 -1.19
C GLY A 132 -15.03 -0.94 -1.95
N ASP A 133 -15.29 -0.75 -3.25
CA ASP A 133 -14.47 0.04 -4.17
C ASP A 133 -15.16 1.32 -4.67
N ASP A 134 -16.22 1.72 -4.00
CA ASP A 134 -17.05 2.89 -4.35
C ASP A 134 -16.29 4.22 -4.25
N TRP A 135 -15.22 4.27 -3.48
CA TRP A 135 -14.39 5.45 -3.27
C TRP A 135 -13.19 5.60 -4.22
N TRP A 136 -12.78 4.52 -4.93
CA TRP A 136 -11.54 4.50 -5.71
C TRP A 136 -11.48 5.57 -6.80
N ASP A 137 -12.55 5.72 -7.59
CA ASP A 137 -12.61 6.74 -8.65
C ASP A 137 -12.48 8.16 -8.11
N THR A 138 -13.09 8.41 -6.95
CA THR A 138 -13.03 9.73 -6.30
C THR A 138 -11.64 10.00 -5.77
N ALA A 139 -11.02 9.02 -5.13
CA ALA A 139 -9.66 9.10 -4.60
C ALA A 139 -8.64 9.45 -5.69
N GLN A 140 -8.72 8.74 -6.83
CA GLN A 140 -7.87 8.99 -8.00
C GLN A 140 -8.09 10.38 -8.60
N ARG A 141 -9.34 10.79 -8.79
CA ARG A 141 -9.67 12.11 -9.39
C ARG A 141 -9.26 13.28 -8.52
N GLU A 142 -9.34 13.15 -7.21
CA GLU A 142 -8.88 14.17 -6.27
C GLU A 142 -7.35 14.23 -6.19
N GLY A 143 -6.65 13.19 -6.65
CA GLY A 143 -5.19 13.11 -6.59
C GLY A 143 -4.64 12.97 -5.18
N LEU A 144 -5.49 12.61 -4.19
CA LEU A 144 -5.09 12.41 -2.81
C LEU A 144 -4.50 11.01 -2.61
N LEU A 145 -5.14 9.99 -3.22
CA LEU A 145 -4.67 8.62 -3.23
C LEU A 145 -4.54 8.12 -4.67
N SER A 146 -3.49 7.36 -4.97
CA SER A 146 -3.44 6.48 -6.12
C SER A 146 -3.85 5.07 -5.71
N ILE A 147 -4.63 4.40 -6.56
CA ILE A 147 -5.07 3.02 -6.35
C ILE A 147 -4.15 2.09 -7.13
N GLU A 148 -3.49 1.18 -6.42
CA GLU A 148 -2.49 0.27 -6.95
C GLU A 148 -2.75 -1.17 -6.49
N SER A 149 -2.05 -2.16 -7.02
CA SER A 149 -2.37 -3.57 -6.82
C SER A 149 -1.79 -4.16 -5.53
N HIS A 150 -2.63 -4.82 -4.73
CA HIS A 150 -2.23 -5.73 -3.65
C HIS A 150 -2.61 -7.18 -3.96
N SER A 151 -2.43 -7.59 -5.20
CA SER A 151 -2.84 -8.86 -5.79
C SER A 151 -4.36 -9.04 -5.97
N TRP A 152 -4.74 -10.17 -6.60
CA TRP A 152 -6.14 -10.48 -6.85
C TRP A 152 -6.92 -10.71 -5.55
N ASP A 153 -6.45 -11.63 -4.69
CA ASP A 153 -7.18 -12.06 -3.48
C ASP A 153 -6.30 -12.16 -2.23
N HIS A 154 -5.10 -11.56 -2.28
CA HIS A 154 -4.12 -11.60 -1.18
C HIS A 154 -3.61 -13.01 -0.85
N ASN A 155 -4.06 -14.04 -1.55
CA ASN A 155 -3.90 -15.44 -1.16
C ASN A 155 -4.22 -15.67 0.34
N HIS A 156 -5.29 -15.00 0.82
CA HIS A 156 -5.56 -14.84 2.24
C HIS A 156 -6.05 -16.16 2.88
N HIS A 157 -5.54 -16.49 4.07
CA HIS A 157 -5.80 -17.76 4.73
C HIS A 157 -7.27 -18.00 5.10
N THR A 158 -8.05 -16.94 5.34
CA THR A 158 -9.48 -17.05 5.73
C THR A 158 -10.41 -17.24 4.55
N LEU A 159 -9.97 -17.00 3.31
CA LEU A 159 -10.81 -17.21 2.13
C LEU A 159 -11.14 -18.70 1.95
N ALA A 160 -12.37 -18.99 1.58
CA ALA A 160 -12.78 -20.36 1.28
C ALA A 160 -11.97 -20.92 0.10
N VAL A 161 -11.79 -20.12 -0.95
CA VAL A 161 -11.00 -20.46 -2.14
C VAL A 161 -10.17 -19.26 -2.55
N THR A 162 -8.91 -19.49 -2.93
CA THR A 162 -8.03 -18.49 -3.53
C THR A 162 -7.71 -18.82 -4.98
N ALA A 163 -7.21 -17.85 -5.72
CA ALA A 163 -6.76 -18.03 -7.10
C ALA A 163 -5.50 -18.91 -7.20
N GLN A 164 -4.79 -19.17 -6.11
CA GLN A 164 -3.69 -20.12 -6.07
C GLN A 164 -4.23 -21.56 -6.17
N ARG A 165 -3.77 -22.31 -7.18
CA ARG A 165 -4.38 -23.57 -7.61
C ARG A 165 -4.36 -24.68 -6.56
N GLU A 166 -3.27 -24.81 -5.82
CA GLU A 166 -3.09 -25.85 -4.81
C GLU A 166 -3.65 -25.46 -3.45
N GLN A 167 -4.28 -24.28 -3.35
CA GLN A 167 -4.85 -23.71 -2.11
C GLN A 167 -3.83 -23.61 -0.97
N ARG A 168 -2.58 -23.29 -1.31
CA ARG A 168 -1.51 -23.00 -0.32
C ARG A 168 -1.67 -21.55 0.17
N LYS A 169 -2.66 -21.34 1.05
CA LYS A 169 -3.12 -20.05 1.54
C LYS A 169 -2.26 -19.49 2.67
N GLY A 170 -2.37 -18.17 2.92
CA GLY A 170 -1.74 -17.50 4.07
C GLY A 170 -0.24 -17.22 3.87
N THR A 171 0.26 -17.38 2.65
CA THR A 171 1.62 -16.99 2.26
C THR A 171 1.66 -16.64 0.79
N PHE A 172 2.29 -15.53 0.43
CA PHE A 172 2.46 -15.15 -0.97
C PHE A 172 3.69 -15.84 -1.61
N ARG A 173 4.57 -16.43 -0.81
CA ARG A 173 5.68 -17.29 -1.30
C ARG A 173 5.21 -18.52 -2.07
N SER A 174 3.96 -18.94 -1.87
CA SER A 174 3.34 -20.05 -2.60
C SER A 174 2.97 -19.71 -4.05
N ILE A 175 3.06 -18.45 -4.46
CA ILE A 175 2.85 -18.01 -5.86
C ILE A 175 4.14 -18.25 -6.63
N ASP A 176 4.40 -19.49 -6.99
CA ASP A 176 5.66 -19.98 -7.54
C ASP A 176 5.50 -20.63 -8.93
N THR A 177 4.33 -20.49 -9.53
CA THR A 177 4.03 -20.96 -10.89
C THR A 177 3.47 -19.83 -11.76
N HIS A 178 3.68 -19.94 -13.07
CA HIS A 178 3.16 -18.97 -14.05
C HIS A 178 1.64 -18.77 -13.95
N PRO A 179 0.81 -19.83 -13.90
CA PRO A 179 -0.62 -19.66 -13.80
C PRO A 179 -1.09 -19.01 -12.49
N ASP A 180 -0.39 -19.27 -11.38
CA ASP A 180 -0.73 -18.64 -10.10
C ASP A 180 -0.33 -17.16 -10.10
N ALA A 181 0.84 -16.83 -10.66
CA ALA A 181 1.27 -15.45 -10.83
C ALA A 181 0.34 -14.65 -11.76
N ASP A 182 -0.09 -15.25 -12.89
CA ASP A 182 -1.08 -14.64 -13.79
C ASP A 182 -2.40 -14.36 -13.07
N ALA A 183 -2.88 -15.32 -12.29
CA ALA A 183 -4.13 -15.16 -11.53
C ALA A 183 -4.05 -14.09 -10.44
N GLN A 184 -2.89 -13.93 -9.80
CA GLN A 184 -2.71 -12.95 -8.71
C GLN A 184 -2.30 -11.56 -9.19
N LEU A 185 -1.51 -11.44 -10.28
CA LEU A 185 -0.92 -10.16 -10.70
C LEU A 185 -1.54 -9.64 -12.01
N ARG A 186 -1.48 -10.41 -13.12
CA ARG A 186 -1.99 -9.94 -14.40
C ARG A 186 -3.51 -9.75 -14.37
N GLN A 187 -4.25 -10.71 -13.82
CA GLN A 187 -5.70 -10.57 -13.66
C GLN A 187 -6.06 -9.35 -12.80
N ALA A 188 -5.31 -9.08 -11.72
CA ALA A 188 -5.50 -7.90 -10.90
C ALA A 188 -5.27 -6.60 -11.69
N SER A 189 -4.17 -6.54 -12.47
CA SER A 189 -3.87 -5.40 -13.33
C SER A 189 -4.94 -5.17 -14.40
N ASP A 190 -5.40 -6.24 -15.06
CA ASP A 190 -6.46 -6.18 -16.08
C ASP A 190 -7.76 -5.61 -15.48
N TRP A 191 -8.13 -6.06 -14.29
CA TRP A 191 -9.34 -5.61 -13.61
C TRP A 191 -9.23 -4.15 -13.15
N LEU A 192 -8.10 -3.76 -12.56
CA LEU A 192 -7.87 -2.38 -12.11
C LEU A 192 -7.85 -1.41 -13.31
N ASP A 193 -7.17 -1.76 -14.40
CA ASP A 193 -7.13 -0.94 -15.61
C ASP A 193 -8.52 -0.71 -16.19
N ALA A 194 -9.39 -1.73 -16.19
CA ALA A 194 -10.77 -1.59 -16.63
C ALA A 194 -11.61 -0.73 -15.66
N ARG A 195 -11.41 -0.91 -14.35
CA ARG A 195 -12.18 -0.25 -13.28
C ARG A 195 -11.82 1.22 -13.11
N LEU A 196 -10.55 1.57 -13.31
CA LEU A 196 -10.01 2.91 -13.04
C LEU A 196 -9.80 3.75 -14.31
N ALA A 197 -10.19 3.25 -15.49
CA ALA A 197 -9.96 3.96 -16.76
C ALA A 197 -10.36 5.45 -16.68
N PRO A 198 -9.55 6.40 -17.18
CA PRO A 198 -8.34 6.21 -17.99
C PRO A 198 -7.04 5.96 -17.18
N HIS A 199 -7.11 5.96 -15.84
CA HIS A 199 -5.96 5.63 -14.99
C HIS A 199 -5.62 4.14 -15.08
N ARG A 200 -4.37 3.80 -14.81
CA ARG A 200 -3.87 2.43 -14.79
C ARG A 200 -3.05 2.17 -13.55
N ALA A 201 -3.24 1.02 -12.94
CA ALA A 201 -2.37 0.56 -11.88
C ALA A 201 -1.01 0.15 -12.46
N SER A 202 0.07 0.56 -11.81
CA SER A 202 1.43 0.33 -12.28
C SER A 202 2.39 -0.13 -11.18
N LEU A 203 1.94 -0.15 -9.94
CA LEU A 203 2.70 -0.58 -8.78
C LEU A 203 2.03 -1.77 -8.11
N PHE A 204 2.85 -2.59 -7.45
CA PHE A 204 2.39 -3.77 -6.76
C PHE A 204 3.03 -3.84 -5.36
N ALA A 205 2.24 -4.14 -4.33
CA ALA A 205 2.76 -4.53 -3.04
C ALA A 205 2.49 -6.01 -2.79
N TYR A 206 3.53 -6.73 -2.35
CA TYR A 206 3.40 -8.14 -2.03
C TYR A 206 2.53 -8.34 -0.78
N PRO A 207 1.46 -9.16 -0.84
CA PRO A 207 0.78 -9.62 0.35
C PRO A 207 1.75 -10.19 1.39
N TYR A 208 1.54 -9.87 2.67
CA TYR A 208 2.44 -10.22 3.79
C TYR A 208 3.87 -9.68 3.64
N GLY A 209 4.16 -8.83 2.65
CA GLY A 209 5.51 -8.43 2.27
C GLY A 209 6.34 -9.55 1.64
N GLU A 210 5.75 -10.68 1.33
CA GLU A 210 6.42 -11.90 0.94
C GLU A 210 6.63 -12.00 -0.57
N SER A 211 7.89 -11.95 -1.00
CA SER A 211 8.32 -12.29 -2.35
C SER A 211 9.00 -13.66 -2.39
N ASN A 212 9.27 -14.14 -3.60
CA ASN A 212 10.13 -15.31 -3.85
C ASN A 212 10.97 -15.09 -5.11
N ASP A 213 12.00 -15.93 -5.31
CA ASP A 213 12.92 -15.81 -6.46
C ASP A 213 12.20 -15.94 -7.81
N PHE A 214 11.18 -16.77 -7.92
CA PHE A 214 10.39 -16.91 -9.15
C PHE A 214 9.71 -15.58 -9.53
N LEU A 215 9.02 -14.93 -8.58
CA LEU A 215 8.36 -13.64 -8.85
C LEU A 215 9.37 -12.55 -9.17
N VAL A 216 10.43 -12.40 -8.34
CA VAL A 216 11.39 -11.28 -8.43
C VAL A 216 12.29 -11.40 -9.67
N ARG A 217 12.77 -12.60 -9.99
CA ARG A 217 13.80 -12.80 -11.02
C ARG A 217 13.28 -13.36 -12.34
N GLU A 218 12.09 -13.97 -12.33
CA GLU A 218 11.55 -14.60 -13.52
C GLU A 218 10.27 -13.95 -13.99
N TYR A 219 9.17 -14.07 -13.23
CA TYR A 219 7.86 -13.64 -13.69
C TYR A 219 7.77 -12.13 -13.94
N LEU A 220 8.02 -11.31 -12.92
CA LEU A 220 7.85 -9.86 -13.03
C LEU A 220 8.77 -9.23 -14.09
N PRO A 221 10.08 -9.57 -14.19
CA PRO A 221 10.91 -9.00 -15.25
C PRO A 221 10.51 -9.42 -16.64
N ARG A 222 10.13 -10.70 -16.85
CA ARG A 222 9.88 -11.27 -18.18
C ARG A 222 8.50 -10.96 -18.75
N HIS A 223 7.52 -10.75 -17.86
CA HIS A 223 6.11 -10.50 -18.24
C HIS A 223 5.65 -9.06 -17.99
N ALA A 224 6.60 -8.11 -17.88
CA ALA A 224 6.31 -6.70 -17.59
C ALA A 224 5.34 -6.06 -18.61
N CYS A 225 5.41 -6.46 -19.88
CA CYS A 225 4.47 -6.01 -20.91
C CYS A 225 3.05 -6.54 -20.73
N GLU A 226 2.90 -7.69 -20.07
CA GLU A 226 1.60 -8.36 -19.87
C GLU A 226 0.90 -7.84 -18.62
N HIS A 227 1.58 -7.84 -17.48
CA HIS A 227 1.01 -7.34 -16.22
C HIS A 227 1.13 -5.82 -16.06
N ARG A 228 1.96 -5.13 -16.84
CA ARG A 228 2.13 -3.66 -16.90
C ARG A 228 2.62 -2.99 -15.60
N LEU A 229 3.03 -3.77 -14.61
CA LEU A 229 3.61 -3.25 -13.38
C LEU A 229 5.00 -2.69 -13.66
N ARG A 230 5.35 -1.61 -12.97
CA ARG A 230 6.63 -0.93 -13.08
C ARG A 230 7.57 -1.24 -11.92
N ALA A 231 7.03 -1.54 -10.77
CA ALA A 231 7.81 -1.89 -9.57
C ALA A 231 6.98 -2.72 -8.60
N ALA A 232 7.65 -3.47 -7.72
CA ALA A 232 7.01 -4.24 -6.66
C ALA A 232 7.66 -3.96 -5.30
N PHE A 233 6.84 -3.91 -4.25
CA PHE A 233 7.23 -3.50 -2.90
C PHE A 233 7.03 -4.64 -1.91
N GLY A 234 8.11 -4.96 -1.18
CA GLY A 234 8.09 -5.84 -0.01
C GLY A 234 7.91 -5.07 1.30
N THR A 235 8.37 -5.68 2.39
CA THR A 235 8.39 -5.09 3.73
C THR A 235 9.77 -5.24 4.40
N GLU A 236 10.83 -5.44 3.63
CA GLU A 236 12.18 -5.34 4.17
C GLU A 236 12.41 -3.89 4.62
N PRO A 237 12.83 -3.66 5.88
CA PRO A 237 13.01 -2.31 6.40
C PRO A 237 14.19 -1.59 5.75
N GLY A 238 14.06 -0.30 5.62
CA GLY A 238 15.11 0.58 5.09
C GLY A 238 14.59 1.57 4.06
N PRO A 239 15.42 2.55 3.67
CA PRO A 239 15.10 3.49 2.62
C PRO A 239 15.31 2.86 1.23
N LEU A 240 14.55 3.33 0.26
CA LEU A 240 14.74 3.00 -1.14
C LEU A 240 15.92 3.79 -1.70
N HIS A 241 16.83 3.12 -2.39
CA HIS A 241 18.04 3.66 -3.02
C HIS A 241 18.03 3.43 -4.53
N ALA A 242 18.91 4.12 -5.25
CA ALA A 242 19.09 3.94 -6.70
C ALA A 242 19.48 2.51 -7.11
N ALA A 243 20.11 1.75 -6.18
CA ALA A 243 20.50 0.36 -6.41
C ALA A 243 19.50 -0.66 -5.83
N SER A 244 18.33 -0.23 -5.33
CA SER A 244 17.32 -1.15 -4.80
C SER A 244 16.76 -2.04 -5.91
N GLU A 245 16.50 -3.31 -5.56
CA GLU A 245 15.92 -4.28 -6.49
C GLU A 245 14.49 -3.86 -6.88
N ARG A 246 14.28 -3.54 -8.14
CA ARG A 246 13.02 -3.00 -8.68
C ARG A 246 11.79 -3.84 -8.31
N TRP A 247 11.96 -5.14 -8.23
CA TRP A 247 10.87 -6.07 -7.99
C TRP A 247 10.76 -6.52 -6.52
N GLN A 248 11.52 -5.86 -5.63
CA GLN A 248 11.51 -6.11 -4.18
C GLN A 248 11.94 -4.84 -3.42
N LEU A 249 11.25 -3.73 -3.68
CA LEU A 249 11.57 -2.45 -3.07
C LEU A 249 11.23 -2.44 -1.58
N PRO A 250 12.07 -1.83 -0.73
CA PRO A 250 11.86 -1.81 0.72
C PRO A 250 10.70 -0.90 1.13
N ARG A 251 10.02 -1.27 2.20
CA ARG A 251 9.05 -0.43 2.93
C ARG A 251 9.17 -0.66 4.43
N ASN A 252 8.97 0.39 5.20
CA ASN A 252 8.85 0.29 6.64
C ASN A 252 7.36 0.25 7.02
N VAL A 253 6.95 -0.72 7.84
CA VAL A 253 5.54 -0.96 8.21
C VAL A 253 5.28 -0.47 9.62
N CYS A 254 4.23 0.35 9.80
CA CYS A 254 3.72 0.79 11.10
C CYS A 254 3.34 -0.41 11.97
N GLY A 255 3.61 -0.31 13.27
CA GLY A 255 3.35 -1.42 14.21
C GLY A 255 4.36 -2.56 14.15
N GLN A 256 5.12 -2.71 13.05
CA GLN A 256 6.17 -3.71 12.88
C GLN A 256 7.57 -3.10 13.04
N HIS A 257 7.89 -2.03 12.29
CA HIS A 257 9.22 -1.42 12.25
C HIS A 257 9.32 -0.16 13.12
N TRP A 258 8.20 0.43 13.48
CA TRP A 258 8.13 1.48 14.50
C TRP A 258 6.78 1.44 15.24
N ARG A 259 6.81 1.79 16.52
CA ARG A 259 5.64 1.90 17.42
C ARG A 259 5.65 3.17 18.24
N SER A 260 6.54 4.11 17.89
CA SER A 260 6.66 5.42 18.51
C SER A 260 7.24 6.44 17.53
N GLN A 261 6.96 7.73 17.75
CA GLN A 261 7.55 8.80 16.95
C GLN A 261 9.08 8.79 16.98
N GLU A 262 9.69 8.39 18.10
CA GLU A 262 11.15 8.30 18.21
C GLU A 262 11.73 7.25 17.26
N GLU A 263 11.10 6.09 17.18
CA GLU A 263 11.48 5.03 16.24
C GLU A 263 11.29 5.45 14.79
N LEU A 264 10.15 6.10 14.46
CA LEU A 264 9.94 6.67 13.14
C LEU A 264 11.05 7.68 12.77
N LEU A 265 11.40 8.59 13.68
CA LEU A 265 12.45 9.57 13.41
C LEU A 265 13.81 8.93 13.14
N ARG A 266 14.11 7.75 13.73
CA ARG A 266 15.31 6.98 13.37
C ARG A 266 15.23 6.46 11.92
N ILE A 267 14.08 5.93 11.51
CA ILE A 267 13.85 5.47 10.12
C ILE A 267 14.00 6.62 9.13
N LEU A 268 13.43 7.77 9.43
CA LEU A 268 13.50 8.94 8.55
C LEU A 268 14.93 9.49 8.38
N ARG A 269 15.81 9.29 9.37
CA ARG A 269 17.21 9.75 9.37
C ARG A 269 18.21 8.68 8.89
N ALA A 270 17.87 7.38 9.04
CA ALA A 270 18.73 6.26 8.65
C ALA A 270 18.97 6.22 7.16
#